data_8cabfaa38b48ac5b8b5fe6998559a3c5
#
_entry.id   8cabfaa38b48ac5b8b5fe6998559a3c5
#
_cell.length_a   1.000
_cell.length_b   1.000
_cell.length_c   1.000
_cell.angle_alpha   90.00
_cell.angle_beta   90.00
_cell.angle_gamma   90.00
#
_symmetry.space_group_name_H-M   'P 1'
#
loop_
_entity.id
_entity.type
_entity.pdbx_description
1 polymer ?
#
loop_
_entity_poly.entity_id
_entity_poly.type
_entity_poly.pdbx_seq_one_letter_code
_entity_poly.pdbx_strand_id
1 'polypeptide(L)'
;RAHDKITFPSVWVNSCCSHPLASAEEKNEDDAMGVKIAAVRKLEQELGIDPSSVPIEDFHFITKMKYCARMNAEWIEREVDHILMIQADVEVHPNPNEVASIRWVDEQELEQMLITEDSDDIIAPWFRCIAARVMTEDWWDAIGDGEACASLRDDLIHDMGDVTHMLPGARGADLATSLKEVRPFIERRIVESLQASRHERLAAAMLHLIEGGGKRMRATLPWLVARAVGDTHSGLLDIGAAIETIHNFTLVHDDIMDDDEIRRGRNAVHIEYDVPTAINAGDAMLAIAFERLVMSANIELRDIPSLVNRIAWMVRRVSEGQQLDIEFETRDRVTEEEYLEMIEGKTAVMFQICSELGAQVAGADQDVIDCMSEWGLSVGLCFQLMDDLIDVLSDSKTLGKPTGSDVAQGKQTLMVIHALNQPESEVKNNLLNVLGMG
;
A
#
# COMPACT_ATOMS: atom_id res chain seq x y z
N ARG A 1 -14.82 -23.28 3.94
CA ARG A 1 -16.26 -23.55 3.75
C ARG A 1 -16.47 -24.90 3.06
N ALA A 2 -17.59 -25.57 3.33
CA ALA A 2 -17.90 -26.85 2.69
C ALA A 2 -18.07 -26.71 1.17
N HIS A 3 -17.84 -27.83 0.44
CA HIS A 3 -17.94 -27.86 -1.02
C HIS A 3 -19.36 -27.64 -1.55
N ASP A 4 -20.37 -28.00 -0.75
CA ASP A 4 -21.80 -27.91 -1.10
C ASP A 4 -22.46 -26.59 -0.70
N LYS A 5 -21.69 -25.61 -0.24
CA LYS A 5 -22.23 -24.26 0.08
C LYS A 5 -22.74 -23.58 -1.18
N ILE A 6 -23.87 -22.90 -1.08
CA ILE A 6 -24.49 -22.17 -2.19
C ILE A 6 -23.64 -20.98 -2.60
N THR A 7 -23.10 -20.25 -1.60
CA THR A 7 -22.24 -19.07 -1.84
C THR A 7 -20.81 -19.38 -1.43
N PHE A 8 -19.86 -18.99 -2.26
CA PHE A 8 -18.42 -19.14 -2.04
C PHE A 8 -18.02 -20.51 -1.45
N PRO A 9 -18.34 -21.64 -2.12
CA PRO A 9 -17.92 -22.98 -1.70
C PRO A 9 -16.39 -23.11 -1.79
N SER A 10 -15.82 -23.97 -0.97
CA SER A 10 -14.39 -24.33 -1.00
C SER A 10 -13.42 -23.17 -0.82
N VAL A 11 -13.83 -22.07 -0.18
CA VAL A 11 -12.93 -20.95 0.12
C VAL A 11 -12.52 -20.97 1.60
N TRP A 12 -11.31 -20.48 1.87
CA TRP A 12 -10.86 -20.20 3.23
C TRP A 12 -11.51 -18.92 3.75
N VAL A 13 -11.98 -18.97 4.98
CA VAL A 13 -12.63 -17.86 5.69
C VAL A 13 -12.14 -17.80 7.13
N ASN A 14 -12.46 -16.73 7.83
CA ASN A 14 -12.32 -16.64 9.29
C ASN A 14 -13.12 -17.75 10.02
N SER A 15 -12.81 -17.99 11.28
CA SER A 15 -13.31 -19.12 12.06
C SER A 15 -14.84 -19.26 12.09
N CYS A 16 -15.56 -18.13 12.05
CA CYS A 16 -17.02 -18.11 11.99
C CYS A 16 -17.48 -16.94 11.12
N CYS A 17 -18.39 -17.21 10.19
CA CYS A 17 -19.01 -16.21 9.31
C CYS A 17 -20.51 -16.48 9.26
N SER A 18 -21.29 -15.68 9.96
CA SER A 18 -22.71 -16.00 10.18
C SER A 18 -23.59 -14.79 10.42
N HIS A 19 -24.90 -15.02 10.33
CA HIS A 19 -25.94 -14.01 10.55
C HIS A 19 -26.65 -14.23 11.89
N PRO A 20 -26.92 -13.18 12.67
CA PRO A 20 -27.83 -13.22 13.79
C PRO A 20 -29.24 -13.60 13.35
N LEU A 21 -29.93 -14.40 14.19
CA LEU A 21 -31.32 -14.74 13.98
C LEU A 21 -32.22 -13.56 14.38
N ALA A 22 -33.47 -13.60 13.89
CA ALA A 22 -34.48 -12.60 14.23
C ALA A 22 -35.09 -12.80 15.66
N SER A 23 -34.37 -13.48 16.57
CA SER A 23 -34.74 -13.62 17.98
C SER A 23 -34.54 -12.32 18.75
N ALA A 24 -35.20 -12.16 19.91
CA ALA A 24 -35.01 -10.98 20.74
C ALA A 24 -33.58 -10.89 21.31
N GLU A 25 -32.95 -12.02 21.56
CA GLU A 25 -31.62 -12.14 22.15
C GLU A 25 -30.53 -11.75 21.15
N GLU A 26 -30.62 -12.29 19.91
CA GLU A 26 -29.63 -11.98 18.84
C GLU A 26 -29.87 -10.63 18.15
N LYS A 27 -30.94 -9.89 18.51
CA LYS A 27 -31.18 -8.50 18.12
C LYS A 27 -30.71 -7.47 19.13
N ASN A 28 -30.13 -7.90 20.25
CA ASN A 28 -29.62 -6.98 21.24
C ASN A 28 -28.38 -6.24 20.69
N GLU A 29 -28.48 -4.92 20.55
CA GLU A 29 -27.41 -4.07 20.04
C GLU A 29 -26.44 -3.60 21.14
N ASP A 30 -26.80 -3.77 22.43
CA ASP A 30 -25.96 -3.36 23.55
C ASP A 30 -24.62 -4.10 23.52
N ASP A 31 -23.53 -3.40 23.33
CA ASP A 31 -22.17 -3.94 23.24
C ASP A 31 -22.03 -5.13 22.27
N ALA A 32 -22.70 -5.05 21.12
CA ALA A 32 -22.76 -6.11 20.11
C ALA A 32 -23.22 -7.47 20.68
N MET A 33 -23.98 -7.48 21.79
CA MET A 33 -24.42 -8.69 22.53
C MET A 33 -25.11 -9.71 21.62
N GLY A 34 -26.00 -9.26 20.74
CA GLY A 34 -26.72 -10.15 19.83
C GLY A 34 -25.79 -10.86 18.87
N VAL A 35 -24.74 -10.17 18.40
CA VAL A 35 -23.72 -10.76 17.50
C VAL A 35 -22.84 -11.75 18.26
N LYS A 36 -22.46 -11.45 19.51
CA LYS A 36 -21.72 -12.37 20.39
C LYS A 36 -22.50 -13.66 20.66
N ILE A 37 -23.80 -13.55 20.94
CA ILE A 37 -24.69 -14.71 21.11
C ILE A 37 -24.76 -15.55 19.83
N ALA A 38 -24.91 -14.89 18.67
CA ALA A 38 -24.91 -15.56 17.37
C ALA A 38 -23.59 -16.27 17.10
N ALA A 39 -22.45 -15.66 17.46
CA ALA A 39 -21.12 -16.25 17.30
C ALA A 39 -20.96 -17.53 18.10
N VAL A 40 -21.33 -17.54 19.39
CA VAL A 40 -21.29 -18.75 20.24
C VAL A 40 -22.12 -19.89 19.62
N ARG A 41 -23.39 -19.60 19.26
CA ARG A 41 -24.27 -20.58 18.61
C ARG A 41 -23.66 -21.14 17.31
N LYS A 42 -23.01 -20.30 16.51
CA LYS A 42 -22.47 -20.70 15.21
C LYS A 42 -21.13 -21.44 15.34
N LEU A 43 -20.31 -21.10 16.32
CA LEU A 43 -19.10 -21.87 16.64
C LEU A 43 -19.46 -23.30 17.05
N GLU A 44 -20.55 -23.48 17.83
CA GLU A 44 -21.07 -24.82 18.15
C GLU A 44 -21.56 -25.52 16.87
N GLN A 45 -22.38 -24.87 16.05
CA GLN A 45 -23.01 -25.49 14.87
C GLN A 45 -22.01 -25.83 13.76
N GLU A 46 -21.04 -24.96 13.52
CA GLU A 46 -20.08 -25.10 12.41
C GLU A 46 -18.81 -25.87 12.79
N LEU A 47 -18.27 -25.58 13.98
CA LEU A 47 -17.01 -26.11 14.45
C LEU A 47 -17.15 -27.13 15.60
N GLY A 48 -18.36 -27.34 16.13
CA GLY A 48 -18.57 -28.25 17.24
C GLY A 48 -17.90 -27.84 18.55
N ILE A 49 -17.62 -26.54 18.71
CA ILE A 49 -17.00 -25.99 19.92
C ILE A 49 -18.04 -25.91 21.02
N ASP A 50 -17.68 -26.42 22.18
CA ASP A 50 -18.57 -26.36 23.37
C ASP A 50 -18.77 -24.88 23.77
N PRO A 51 -20.02 -24.37 23.84
CA PRO A 51 -20.32 -23.01 24.28
C PRO A 51 -19.70 -22.61 25.61
N SER A 52 -19.49 -23.57 26.52
CA SER A 52 -18.83 -23.31 27.80
C SER A 52 -17.34 -22.97 27.68
N SER A 53 -16.72 -23.32 26.56
CA SER A 53 -15.32 -23.00 26.27
C SER A 53 -15.14 -21.60 25.64
N VAL A 54 -16.23 -20.97 25.24
CA VAL A 54 -16.23 -19.64 24.56
C VAL A 54 -17.29 -18.73 25.21
N PRO A 55 -17.11 -18.33 26.49
CA PRO A 55 -18.06 -17.48 27.20
C PRO A 55 -18.30 -16.15 26.46
N ILE A 56 -19.53 -15.65 26.49
CA ILE A 56 -19.90 -14.41 25.75
C ILE A 56 -19.10 -13.21 26.21
N GLU A 57 -18.77 -13.15 27.50
CA GLU A 57 -17.94 -12.09 28.11
C GLU A 57 -16.52 -12.02 27.60
N ASP A 58 -15.98 -13.11 27.05
CA ASP A 58 -14.63 -13.16 26.52
C ASP A 58 -14.53 -12.70 25.04
N PHE A 59 -15.67 -12.42 24.41
CA PHE A 59 -15.69 -11.85 23.08
C PHE A 59 -15.46 -10.33 23.11
N HIS A 60 -14.44 -9.88 22.42
CA HIS A 60 -14.17 -8.48 22.17
C HIS A 60 -14.76 -8.07 20.81
N PHE A 61 -15.63 -7.04 20.82
CA PHE A 61 -16.06 -6.41 19.58
C PHE A 61 -14.97 -5.43 19.12
N ILE A 62 -14.50 -5.60 17.88
CA ILE A 62 -13.41 -4.80 17.32
C ILE A 62 -13.95 -3.67 16.43
N THR A 63 -14.68 -4.02 15.37
CA THR A 63 -15.18 -3.02 14.40
C THR A 63 -16.29 -3.57 13.53
N LYS A 64 -16.81 -2.75 12.60
CA LYS A 64 -17.73 -3.16 11.55
C LYS A 64 -17.12 -2.97 10.18
N MET A 65 -17.36 -3.92 9.28
CA MET A 65 -16.90 -3.85 7.91
C MET A 65 -18.05 -4.09 6.94
N LYS A 66 -18.24 -3.18 6.00
CA LYS A 66 -19.24 -3.29 4.94
C LYS A 66 -18.58 -3.63 3.63
N TYR A 67 -19.10 -4.62 2.90
CA TYR A 67 -18.57 -5.02 1.60
C TYR A 67 -19.66 -5.53 0.66
N CYS A 68 -19.29 -5.68 -0.60
CA CYS A 68 -20.03 -6.36 -1.64
C CYS A 68 -19.10 -7.33 -2.36
N ALA A 69 -19.42 -8.63 -2.39
CA ALA A 69 -18.66 -9.65 -3.11
C ALA A 69 -19.60 -10.44 -4.03
N ARG A 70 -19.33 -10.43 -5.33
CA ARG A 70 -20.07 -11.17 -6.34
C ARG A 70 -19.37 -12.49 -6.64
N MET A 71 -20.04 -13.59 -6.38
CA MET A 71 -19.54 -14.92 -6.73
C MET A 71 -19.76 -15.24 -8.22
N ASN A 72 -20.97 -14.96 -8.72
CA ASN A 72 -21.36 -15.17 -10.10
C ASN A 72 -22.56 -14.27 -10.50
N ALA A 73 -23.20 -14.53 -11.62
CA ALA A 73 -24.33 -13.72 -12.09
C ALA A 73 -25.57 -13.75 -11.17
N GLU A 74 -25.75 -14.82 -10.38
CA GLU A 74 -26.92 -15.06 -9.53
C GLU A 74 -26.69 -14.72 -8.06
N TRP A 75 -25.46 -14.85 -7.57
CA TRP A 75 -25.13 -14.76 -6.14
C TRP A 75 -24.18 -13.61 -5.83
N ILE A 76 -24.63 -12.74 -4.94
CA ILE A 76 -23.87 -11.60 -4.40
C ILE A 76 -24.06 -11.60 -2.87
N GLU A 77 -22.96 -11.55 -2.12
CA GLU A 77 -22.99 -11.21 -0.72
C GLU A 77 -22.77 -9.69 -0.55
N ARG A 78 -23.67 -9.04 0.19
CA ARG A 78 -23.57 -7.62 0.53
C ARG A 78 -23.95 -7.46 1.99
N GLU A 79 -22.96 -7.26 2.82
CA GLU A 79 -23.10 -7.41 4.26
C GLU A 79 -22.41 -6.29 5.02
N VAL A 80 -22.79 -6.17 6.30
CA VAL A 80 -22.06 -5.41 7.32
C VAL A 80 -21.67 -6.41 8.40
N ASP A 81 -20.43 -6.84 8.34
CA ASP A 81 -19.87 -7.78 9.30
C ASP A 81 -19.47 -7.06 10.58
N HIS A 82 -19.77 -7.68 11.71
CA HIS A 82 -19.24 -7.31 13.01
C HIS A 82 -18.03 -8.19 13.29
N ILE A 83 -16.88 -7.59 13.42
CA ILE A 83 -15.64 -8.32 13.66
C ILE A 83 -15.49 -8.52 15.18
N LEU A 84 -15.45 -9.78 15.58
CA LEU A 84 -15.24 -10.20 16.95
C LEU A 84 -13.90 -10.91 17.08
N MET A 85 -13.25 -10.74 18.23
CA MET A 85 -12.05 -11.46 18.65
C MET A 85 -12.32 -12.21 19.93
N ILE A 86 -11.88 -13.46 20.01
CA ILE A 86 -11.87 -14.26 21.23
C ILE A 86 -10.62 -15.12 21.27
N GLN A 87 -10.07 -15.30 22.46
CA GLN A 87 -9.02 -16.27 22.73
C GLN A 87 -9.55 -17.35 23.67
N ALA A 88 -9.49 -18.60 23.23
CA ALA A 88 -9.94 -19.73 24.03
C ALA A 88 -9.20 -21.02 23.65
N ASP A 89 -8.97 -21.89 24.62
CA ASP A 89 -8.56 -23.27 24.37
C ASP A 89 -9.80 -24.10 24.03
N VAL A 90 -9.88 -24.57 22.79
CA VAL A 90 -11.07 -25.25 22.28
C VAL A 90 -10.75 -26.57 21.62
N GLU A 91 -11.61 -27.56 21.82
CA GLU A 91 -11.67 -28.75 20.97
C GLU A 91 -12.59 -28.46 19.79
N VAL A 92 -12.14 -28.80 18.56
CA VAL A 92 -12.87 -28.48 17.34
C VAL A 92 -13.33 -29.76 16.66
N HIS A 93 -14.64 -29.85 16.43
CA HIS A 93 -15.31 -30.98 15.73
C HIS A 93 -16.10 -30.44 14.53
N PRO A 94 -15.46 -30.14 13.38
CA PRO A 94 -16.13 -29.46 12.27
C PRO A 94 -17.34 -30.24 11.74
N ASN A 95 -18.45 -29.53 11.55
CA ASN A 95 -19.60 -30.06 10.83
C ASN A 95 -19.29 -30.14 9.32
N PRO A 96 -19.23 -31.32 8.70
CA PRO A 96 -18.81 -31.47 7.32
C PRO A 96 -19.75 -30.80 6.30
N ASN A 97 -21.02 -30.50 6.71
CA ASN A 97 -21.95 -29.75 5.86
C ASN A 97 -21.65 -28.24 5.83
N GLU A 98 -20.86 -27.75 6.78
CA GLU A 98 -20.55 -26.33 6.93
C GLU A 98 -19.06 -26.05 6.63
N VAL A 99 -18.19 -26.95 7.06
CA VAL A 99 -16.73 -26.77 7.07
C VAL A 99 -16.05 -27.99 6.43
N ALA A 100 -15.32 -27.79 5.34
CA ALA A 100 -14.56 -28.85 4.66
C ALA A 100 -13.28 -29.20 5.42
N SER A 101 -12.56 -28.19 5.91
CA SER A 101 -11.30 -28.33 6.67
C SER A 101 -11.05 -27.11 7.55
N ILE A 102 -10.17 -27.28 8.52
CA ILE A 102 -9.66 -26.20 9.39
C ILE A 102 -8.14 -26.18 9.32
N ARG A 103 -7.58 -24.99 9.50
CA ARG A 103 -6.13 -24.75 9.54
C ARG A 103 -5.83 -23.74 10.64
N TRP A 104 -4.90 -24.06 11.51
CA TRP A 104 -4.32 -23.11 12.45
C TRP A 104 -3.17 -22.40 11.76
N VAL A 105 -3.15 -21.11 11.84
CA VAL A 105 -2.13 -20.28 11.20
C VAL A 105 -1.66 -19.21 12.18
N ASP A 106 -0.37 -18.91 12.15
CA ASP A 106 0.19 -17.73 12.77
C ASP A 106 0.14 -16.53 11.81
N GLU A 107 0.64 -15.38 12.25
CA GLU A 107 0.65 -14.15 11.46
C GLU A 107 1.40 -14.34 10.13
N GLN A 108 2.59 -14.95 10.16
CA GLN A 108 3.43 -15.13 8.97
C GLN A 108 2.80 -16.11 7.98
N GLU A 109 2.24 -17.21 8.49
CA GLU A 109 1.53 -18.19 7.68
C GLU A 109 0.28 -17.59 7.02
N LEU A 110 -0.50 -16.78 7.77
CA LEU A 110 -1.65 -16.10 7.21
C LEU A 110 -1.25 -15.10 6.12
N GLU A 111 -0.23 -14.29 6.38
CA GLU A 111 0.27 -13.33 5.38
C GLU A 111 0.73 -14.07 4.12
N GLN A 112 1.49 -15.16 4.27
CA GLN A 112 1.91 -15.98 3.14
C GLN A 112 0.73 -16.54 2.35
N MET A 113 -0.32 -17.05 3.02
CA MET A 113 -1.55 -17.50 2.35
C MET A 113 -2.23 -16.37 1.56
N LEU A 114 -2.24 -15.15 2.10
CA LEU A 114 -2.90 -14.01 1.49
C LEU A 114 -2.18 -13.49 0.24
N ILE A 115 -0.85 -13.60 0.17
CA ILE A 115 -0.04 -13.12 -0.96
C ILE A 115 0.25 -14.22 -1.99
N THR A 116 0.24 -15.51 -1.61
CA THR A 116 0.45 -16.62 -2.53
C THR A 116 -0.82 -16.87 -3.35
N GLU A 117 -0.69 -16.98 -4.66
CA GLU A 117 -1.77 -17.33 -5.57
C GLU A 117 -1.83 -18.83 -5.83
N ASP A 118 -1.87 -19.63 -4.78
CA ASP A 118 -2.11 -21.04 -4.94
C ASP A 118 -3.59 -21.25 -5.34
N SER A 119 -3.81 -21.90 -6.46
CA SER A 119 -5.17 -22.15 -6.98
C SER A 119 -6.03 -23.02 -6.07
N ASP A 120 -5.38 -23.74 -5.15
CA ASP A 120 -6.06 -24.65 -4.22
C ASP A 120 -6.46 -23.97 -2.92
N ASP A 121 -5.82 -22.83 -2.54
CA ASP A 121 -6.09 -22.08 -1.31
C ASP A 121 -6.79 -20.74 -1.61
N ILE A 122 -8.01 -20.81 -2.14
CA ILE A 122 -8.82 -19.61 -2.41
C ILE A 122 -9.29 -18.98 -1.11
N ILE A 123 -8.91 -17.73 -0.84
CA ILE A 123 -9.32 -16.98 0.33
C ILE A 123 -10.49 -16.06 -0.04
N ALA A 124 -11.53 -16.05 0.79
CA ALA A 124 -12.71 -15.22 0.59
C ALA A 124 -12.35 -13.72 0.56
N PRO A 125 -12.98 -12.92 -0.34
CA PRO A 125 -12.68 -11.50 -0.48
C PRO A 125 -12.82 -10.70 0.83
N TRP A 126 -13.88 -10.97 1.60
CA TRP A 126 -14.09 -10.29 2.88
C TRP A 126 -13.03 -10.67 3.91
N PHE A 127 -12.56 -11.94 3.94
CA PHE A 127 -11.51 -12.34 4.86
C PHE A 127 -10.17 -11.69 4.50
N ARG A 128 -9.87 -11.49 3.21
CA ARG A 128 -8.73 -10.67 2.77
C ARG A 128 -8.82 -9.24 3.31
N CYS A 129 -10.02 -8.64 3.28
CA CYS A 129 -10.25 -7.30 3.84
C CYS A 129 -10.06 -7.26 5.36
N ILE A 130 -10.59 -8.27 6.09
CA ILE A 130 -10.41 -8.39 7.54
C ILE A 130 -8.92 -8.49 7.88
N ALA A 131 -8.19 -9.40 7.23
CA ALA A 131 -6.78 -9.60 7.47
C ALA A 131 -5.95 -8.33 7.19
N ALA A 132 -6.22 -7.64 6.09
CA ALA A 132 -5.47 -6.44 5.71
C ALA A 132 -5.76 -5.22 6.60
N ARG A 133 -6.98 -5.11 7.15
CA ARG A 133 -7.44 -3.90 7.85
C ARG A 133 -7.50 -4.04 9.36
N VAL A 134 -7.82 -5.23 9.85
CA VAL A 134 -8.11 -5.48 11.27
C VAL A 134 -7.02 -6.29 11.94
N MET A 135 -6.51 -7.34 11.26
CA MET A 135 -5.49 -8.23 11.83
C MET A 135 -4.08 -7.62 11.64
N THR A 136 -3.89 -6.43 12.21
CA THR A 136 -2.61 -5.69 12.25
C THR A 136 -1.68 -6.26 13.32
N GLU A 137 -0.44 -5.77 13.40
CA GLU A 137 0.50 -6.11 14.48
C GLU A 137 -0.14 -5.88 15.86
N ASP A 138 -0.80 -4.73 16.07
CA ASP A 138 -1.52 -4.44 17.31
C ASP A 138 -2.56 -5.51 17.64
N TRP A 139 -3.22 -6.08 16.63
CA TRP A 139 -4.20 -7.14 16.81
C TRP A 139 -3.53 -8.46 17.25
N TRP A 140 -2.40 -8.80 16.63
CA TRP A 140 -1.63 -10.00 17.00
C TRP A 140 -0.98 -9.85 18.38
N ASP A 141 -0.46 -8.68 18.70
CA ASP A 141 0.13 -8.36 20.01
C ASP A 141 -0.91 -8.33 21.15
N ALA A 142 -2.17 -8.01 20.82
CA ALA A 142 -3.25 -8.01 21.80
C ALA A 142 -3.70 -9.42 22.21
N ILE A 143 -3.25 -10.47 21.51
CA ILE A 143 -3.60 -11.86 21.86
C ILE A 143 -3.07 -12.18 23.26
N GLY A 144 -4.00 -12.55 24.17
CA GLY A 144 -3.67 -12.85 25.55
C GLY A 144 -3.79 -11.67 26.52
N ASP A 145 -4.07 -10.47 26.05
CA ASP A 145 -4.28 -9.28 26.86
C ASP A 145 -5.67 -8.66 26.59
N GLY A 146 -6.60 -8.88 27.51
CA GLY A 146 -7.98 -8.39 27.37
C GLY A 146 -8.10 -6.86 27.39
N GLU A 147 -7.18 -6.11 28.02
CA GLU A 147 -7.17 -4.64 27.97
C GLU A 147 -6.69 -4.16 26.60
N ALA A 148 -5.64 -4.80 26.06
CA ALA A 148 -5.15 -4.54 24.72
C ALA A 148 -6.23 -4.86 23.67
N CYS A 149 -6.89 -6.02 23.73
CA CYS A 149 -8.02 -6.36 22.86
C CYS A 149 -9.15 -5.32 22.92
N ALA A 150 -9.50 -4.84 24.11
CA ALA A 150 -10.54 -3.82 24.27
C ALA A 150 -10.13 -2.46 23.67
N SER A 151 -8.83 -2.16 23.61
CA SER A 151 -8.30 -0.92 23.02
C SER A 151 -8.36 -0.88 21.49
N LEU A 152 -8.47 -2.05 20.84
CA LEU A 152 -8.60 -2.17 19.38
C LEU A 152 -9.98 -1.77 18.86
N ARG A 153 -10.95 -1.61 19.76
CA ARG A 153 -12.33 -1.29 19.41
C ARG A 153 -12.43 0.07 18.72
N ASP A 154 -13.10 0.07 17.59
CA ASP A 154 -13.71 1.28 17.02
C ASP A 154 -15.20 1.05 16.72
N ASP A 155 -16.02 2.10 16.74
CA ASP A 155 -17.45 2.02 16.44
C ASP A 155 -17.77 2.44 14.99
N LEU A 156 -16.76 2.51 14.13
CA LEU A 156 -16.89 2.90 12.73
C LEU A 156 -17.41 1.76 11.86
N ILE A 157 -17.90 2.11 10.68
CA ILE A 157 -18.21 1.16 9.60
C ILE A 157 -17.20 1.40 8.49
N HIS A 158 -16.26 0.49 8.31
CA HIS A 158 -15.29 0.54 7.23
C HIS A 158 -15.93 0.04 5.94
N ASP A 159 -16.22 0.95 5.00
CA ASP A 159 -16.81 0.57 3.70
C ASP A 159 -15.70 0.16 2.72
N MET A 160 -15.63 -1.14 2.42
CA MET A 160 -14.65 -1.73 1.50
C MET A 160 -15.11 -1.70 0.05
N GLY A 161 -16.37 -1.31 -0.21
CA GLY A 161 -16.93 -1.28 -1.56
C GLY A 161 -17.13 -2.66 -2.19
N ASP A 162 -16.90 -2.74 -3.50
CA ASP A 162 -16.96 -4.02 -4.25
C ASP A 162 -15.60 -4.71 -4.22
N VAL A 163 -15.54 -5.85 -3.51
CA VAL A 163 -14.34 -6.67 -3.30
C VAL A 163 -14.30 -7.92 -4.19
N THR A 164 -15.19 -8.02 -5.17
CA THR A 164 -15.28 -9.15 -6.11
C THR A 164 -13.96 -9.41 -6.84
N HIS A 165 -13.20 -8.34 -7.12
CA HIS A 165 -11.90 -8.40 -7.80
C HIS A 165 -10.84 -9.22 -7.05
N MET A 166 -11.06 -9.50 -5.76
CA MET A 166 -10.14 -10.32 -4.95
C MET A 166 -10.31 -11.82 -5.15
N LEU A 167 -11.27 -12.27 -5.96
CA LEU A 167 -11.43 -13.68 -6.30
C LEU A 167 -10.42 -14.12 -7.38
N PRO A 168 -9.88 -15.36 -7.30
CA PRO A 168 -9.11 -15.94 -8.39
C PRO A 168 -9.94 -15.96 -9.67
N GLY A 169 -9.35 -15.59 -10.81
CA GLY A 169 -10.07 -15.52 -12.10
C GLY A 169 -10.83 -14.21 -12.33
N ALA A 170 -11.29 -13.51 -11.27
CA ALA A 170 -11.64 -12.11 -11.35
C ALA A 170 -10.40 -11.20 -11.34
N ARG A 171 -9.28 -11.75 -10.91
CA ARG A 171 -7.94 -11.14 -10.99
C ARG A 171 -7.51 -11.09 -12.45
N GLY A 172 -8.20 -10.25 -13.21
CA GLY A 172 -7.81 -9.94 -14.58
C GLY A 172 -6.44 -9.28 -14.62
N ALA A 173 -5.82 -9.25 -15.79
CA ALA A 173 -4.57 -8.55 -16.06
C ALA A 173 -4.67 -7.01 -15.86
N ASP A 174 -5.66 -6.51 -15.11
CA ASP A 174 -5.83 -5.10 -14.81
C ASP A 174 -4.88 -4.67 -13.69
N LEU A 175 -3.92 -3.83 -14.08
CA LEU A 175 -2.94 -3.24 -13.18
C LEU A 175 -3.60 -2.56 -11.97
N ALA A 176 -4.72 -1.86 -12.16
CA ALA A 176 -5.39 -1.13 -11.09
C ALA A 176 -5.94 -2.08 -10.01
N THR A 177 -6.40 -3.25 -10.39
CA THR A 177 -6.85 -4.29 -9.46
C THR A 177 -5.68 -4.88 -8.68
N SER A 178 -4.60 -5.26 -9.36
CA SER A 178 -3.40 -5.80 -8.71
C SER A 178 -2.77 -4.81 -7.72
N LEU A 179 -2.77 -3.52 -8.05
CA LEU A 179 -2.32 -2.47 -7.14
C LEU A 179 -3.20 -2.39 -5.88
N LYS A 180 -4.53 -2.55 -6.01
CA LYS A 180 -5.44 -2.52 -4.86
C LYS A 180 -5.28 -3.71 -3.93
N GLU A 181 -4.91 -4.88 -4.45
CA GLU A 181 -4.75 -6.11 -3.68
C GLU A 181 -3.56 -6.03 -2.72
N VAL A 182 -2.40 -5.56 -3.18
CA VAL A 182 -1.15 -5.60 -2.40
C VAL A 182 -0.93 -4.34 -1.57
N ARG A 183 -1.50 -3.22 -2.01
CA ARG A 183 -1.32 -1.92 -1.38
C ARG A 183 -1.60 -1.89 0.14
N PRO A 184 -2.70 -2.49 0.67
CA PRO A 184 -3.00 -2.45 2.10
C PRO A 184 -1.89 -3.07 2.96
N PHE A 185 -1.29 -4.17 2.50
CA PHE A 185 -0.21 -4.85 3.22
C PHE A 185 1.05 -3.99 3.27
N ILE A 186 1.38 -3.33 2.17
CA ILE A 186 2.53 -2.41 2.11
C ILE A 186 2.29 -1.19 2.99
N GLU A 187 1.10 -0.58 2.94
CA GLU A 187 0.75 0.60 3.75
C GLU A 187 0.81 0.27 5.24
N ARG A 188 0.35 -0.91 5.65
CA ARG A 188 0.49 -1.39 7.02
C ARG A 188 1.97 -1.40 7.43
N ARG A 189 2.84 -2.02 6.66
CA ARG A 189 4.28 -2.08 6.96
C ARG A 189 4.97 -0.72 7.03
N ILE A 190 4.54 0.24 6.22
CA ILE A 190 5.03 1.62 6.28
C ILE A 190 4.61 2.25 7.62
N VAL A 191 3.33 2.14 7.97
CA VAL A 191 2.77 2.74 9.19
C VAL A 191 3.44 2.16 10.44
N GLU A 192 3.53 0.84 10.55
CA GLU A 192 4.22 0.13 11.63
C GLU A 192 5.66 0.63 11.81
N SER A 193 6.41 0.74 10.72
CA SER A 193 7.80 1.20 10.77
C SER A 193 7.92 2.64 11.26
N LEU A 194 7.04 3.54 10.82
CA LEU A 194 7.09 4.96 11.17
C LEU A 194 6.54 5.23 12.58
N GLN A 195 5.57 4.45 13.03
CA GLN A 195 5.01 4.52 14.39
C GLN A 195 5.98 4.01 15.46
N ALA A 196 6.96 3.19 15.11
CA ALA A 196 8.00 2.73 16.05
C ALA A 196 8.86 3.87 16.66
N SER A 197 8.75 5.08 16.12
CA SER A 197 9.41 6.26 16.69
C SER A 197 8.86 6.60 18.08
N ARG A 198 9.76 6.74 19.07
CA ARG A 198 9.40 7.13 20.44
C ARG A 198 8.98 8.60 20.58
N HIS A 199 9.15 9.41 19.54
CA HIS A 199 8.84 10.83 19.57
C HIS A 199 7.57 11.10 18.77
N GLU A 200 6.43 11.27 19.45
CA GLU A 200 5.08 11.41 18.87
C GLU A 200 5.01 12.45 17.74
N ARG A 201 5.54 13.67 17.96
CA ARG A 201 5.52 14.73 16.94
C ARG A 201 6.32 14.33 15.68
N LEU A 202 7.43 13.62 15.84
CA LEU A 202 8.24 13.13 14.71
C LEU A 202 7.51 12.02 13.95
N ALA A 203 6.91 11.07 14.68
CA ALA A 203 6.09 10.01 14.07
C ALA A 203 4.92 10.63 13.28
N ALA A 204 4.20 11.59 13.85
CA ALA A 204 3.11 12.28 13.17
C ALA A 204 3.58 13.03 11.90
N ALA A 205 4.74 13.68 11.94
CA ALA A 205 5.32 14.37 10.79
C ALA A 205 5.70 13.40 9.67
N MET A 206 6.27 12.23 9.98
CA MET A 206 6.60 11.17 9.02
C MET A 206 5.34 10.56 8.39
N LEU A 207 4.27 10.39 9.16
CA LEU A 207 3.01 9.82 8.67
C LEU A 207 2.17 10.80 7.85
N HIS A 208 2.39 12.10 7.99
CA HIS A 208 1.55 13.15 7.42
C HIS A 208 1.29 12.99 5.91
N LEU A 209 2.34 12.75 5.10
CA LEU A 209 2.20 12.52 3.66
C LEU A 209 1.68 11.11 3.33
N ILE A 210 1.95 10.13 4.17
CA ILE A 210 1.43 8.76 4.00
C ILE A 210 -0.10 8.77 4.12
N GLU A 211 -0.62 9.42 5.15
CA GLU A 211 -2.07 9.60 5.37
C GLU A 211 -2.76 10.43 4.29
N GLY A 212 -2.02 11.33 3.62
CA GLY A 212 -2.50 12.09 2.45
C GLY A 212 -2.84 11.21 1.24
N GLY A 213 -2.57 9.91 1.32
CA GLY A 213 -2.85 8.95 0.26
C GLY A 213 -1.75 8.89 -0.81
N GLY A 214 -2.13 8.40 -1.99
CA GLY A 214 -1.23 8.17 -3.13
C GLY A 214 -1.50 6.83 -3.79
N LYS A 215 -1.02 6.63 -5.00
CA LYS A 215 -1.23 5.38 -5.77
C LYS A 215 -0.31 4.24 -5.32
N ARG A 216 0.75 4.52 -4.56
CA ARG A 216 1.78 3.57 -4.10
C ARG A 216 2.40 2.74 -5.24
N MET A 217 2.54 3.34 -6.42
CA MET A 217 3.03 2.61 -7.60
C MET A 217 4.44 2.06 -7.40
N ARG A 218 5.34 2.88 -6.83
CA ARG A 218 6.72 2.45 -6.57
C ARG A 218 6.78 1.33 -5.54
N ALA A 219 5.96 1.42 -4.51
CA ALA A 219 5.88 0.41 -3.45
C ALA A 219 5.38 -0.95 -3.95
N THR A 220 4.41 -0.95 -4.86
CA THR A 220 3.78 -2.17 -5.37
C THR A 220 4.51 -2.79 -6.55
N LEU A 221 5.36 -2.00 -7.24
CA LEU A 221 6.04 -2.46 -8.45
C LEU A 221 6.98 -3.66 -8.23
N PRO A 222 7.77 -3.77 -7.13
CA PRO A 222 8.58 -4.95 -6.89
C PRO A 222 7.75 -6.25 -6.84
N TRP A 223 6.59 -6.19 -6.19
CA TRP A 223 5.67 -7.33 -6.10
C TRP A 223 5.05 -7.68 -7.45
N LEU A 224 4.65 -6.67 -8.25
CA LEU A 224 4.09 -6.89 -9.59
C LEU A 224 5.10 -7.52 -10.54
N VAL A 225 6.35 -7.06 -10.51
CA VAL A 225 7.42 -7.63 -11.34
C VAL A 225 7.73 -9.06 -10.89
N ALA A 226 7.88 -9.30 -9.58
CA ALA A 226 8.10 -10.64 -9.05
C ALA A 226 7.02 -11.62 -9.53
N ARG A 227 5.74 -11.22 -9.42
CA ARG A 227 4.61 -12.01 -9.91
C ARG A 227 4.65 -12.28 -11.41
N ALA A 228 5.24 -11.40 -12.20
CA ALA A 228 5.34 -11.57 -13.66
C ALA A 228 6.47 -12.51 -14.08
N VAL A 229 7.55 -12.60 -13.29
CA VAL A 229 8.78 -13.30 -13.68
C VAL A 229 9.13 -14.52 -12.80
N GLY A 230 8.49 -14.68 -11.64
CA GLY A 230 8.79 -15.76 -10.71
C GLY A 230 7.82 -15.80 -9.52
N ASP A 231 8.34 -16.13 -8.34
CA ASP A 231 7.55 -16.29 -7.13
C ASP A 231 7.44 -15.01 -6.31
N THR A 232 6.29 -14.82 -5.68
CA THR A 232 6.07 -13.74 -4.71
C THR A 232 6.21 -14.25 -3.28
N HIS A 233 6.76 -13.40 -2.40
CA HIS A 233 6.82 -13.67 -0.96
C HIS A 233 6.81 -12.36 -0.15
N SER A 234 6.58 -12.46 1.17
CA SER A 234 6.37 -11.30 2.05
C SER A 234 7.54 -10.32 2.11
N GLY A 235 8.77 -10.75 1.83
CA GLY A 235 9.93 -9.86 1.73
C GLY A 235 9.78 -8.75 0.68
N LEU A 236 8.98 -8.99 -0.38
CA LEU A 236 8.66 -7.96 -1.38
C LEU A 236 7.83 -6.82 -0.80
N LEU A 237 7.01 -7.09 0.21
CA LEU A 237 6.24 -6.07 0.92
C LEU A 237 7.17 -5.17 1.75
N ASP A 238 8.19 -5.74 2.38
CA ASP A 238 9.21 -5.00 3.13
C ASP A 238 10.04 -4.11 2.21
N ILE A 239 10.43 -4.62 1.05
CA ILE A 239 11.14 -3.86 0.01
C ILE A 239 10.26 -2.71 -0.50
N GLY A 240 9.00 -3.00 -0.82
CA GLY A 240 8.04 -1.99 -1.27
C GLY A 240 7.82 -0.90 -0.22
N ALA A 241 7.67 -1.28 1.04
CA ALA A 241 7.51 -0.35 2.16
C ALA A 241 8.76 0.53 2.34
N ALA A 242 9.97 -0.05 2.27
CA ALA A 242 11.21 0.70 2.37
C ALA A 242 11.36 1.72 1.23
N ILE A 243 11.09 1.31 -0.02
CA ILE A 243 11.17 2.20 -1.18
C ILE A 243 10.14 3.33 -1.09
N GLU A 244 8.90 3.04 -0.68
CA GLU A 244 7.87 4.09 -0.52
C GLU A 244 8.22 5.04 0.63
N THR A 245 8.81 4.55 1.72
CA THR A 245 9.30 5.40 2.81
C THR A 245 10.41 6.34 2.30
N ILE A 246 11.35 5.83 1.50
CA ILE A 246 12.37 6.64 0.83
C ILE A 246 11.74 7.66 -0.12
N HIS A 247 10.75 7.24 -0.92
CA HIS A 247 10.06 8.18 -1.81
C HIS A 247 9.38 9.32 -1.03
N ASN A 248 8.73 9.02 0.10
CA ASN A 248 8.11 10.07 0.89
C ASN A 248 9.16 10.96 1.60
N PHE A 249 10.30 10.41 2.03
CA PHE A 249 11.45 11.21 2.48
C PHE A 249 11.87 12.23 1.40
N THR A 250 12.03 11.78 0.15
CA THR A 250 12.44 12.70 -0.93
C THR A 250 11.38 13.78 -1.17
N LEU A 251 10.08 13.46 -1.09
CA LEU A 251 9.01 14.45 -1.21
C LEU A 251 9.02 15.48 -0.08
N VAL A 252 9.28 15.05 1.17
CA VAL A 252 9.37 15.99 2.31
C VAL A 252 10.50 17.00 2.13
N HIS A 253 11.65 16.56 1.65
CA HIS A 253 12.79 17.45 1.41
C HIS A 253 12.60 18.28 0.14
N ASP A 254 12.01 17.72 -0.90
CA ASP A 254 11.67 18.39 -2.15
C ASP A 254 10.75 19.59 -1.91
N ASP A 255 9.66 19.39 -1.14
CA ASP A 255 8.72 20.45 -0.76
C ASP A 255 9.40 21.63 -0.03
N ILE A 256 10.48 21.36 0.73
CA ILE A 256 11.27 22.43 1.39
C ILE A 256 12.16 23.17 0.38
N MET A 257 12.77 22.43 -0.56
CA MET A 257 13.67 23.00 -1.58
C MET A 257 12.92 23.84 -2.62
N ASP A 258 11.71 23.39 -2.98
CA ASP A 258 10.87 24.03 -4.00
C ASP A 258 9.91 25.09 -3.38
N ASP A 259 9.91 25.25 -2.04
CA ASP A 259 8.99 26.11 -1.27
C ASP A 259 7.51 25.79 -1.53
N ASP A 260 7.20 24.48 -1.75
CA ASP A 260 5.86 23.99 -2.04
C ASP A 260 5.00 23.92 -0.78
N GLU A 261 3.96 24.73 -0.69
CA GLU A 261 3.07 24.79 0.50
C GLU A 261 2.12 23.61 0.61
N ILE A 262 1.74 22.98 -0.53
CA ILE A 262 0.66 21.97 -0.61
C ILE A 262 1.16 20.70 -1.31
N ARG A 263 0.97 19.56 -0.66
CA ARG A 263 1.24 18.23 -1.24
C ARG A 263 0.03 17.30 -1.03
N ARG A 264 -0.44 16.65 -2.08
CA ARG A 264 -1.60 15.72 -2.05
C ARG A 264 -2.86 16.36 -1.43
N GLY A 265 -3.09 17.67 -1.66
CA GLY A 265 -4.25 18.40 -1.14
C GLY A 265 -4.20 18.73 0.36
N ARG A 266 -3.03 18.53 1.00
CA ARG A 266 -2.76 18.89 2.39
C ARG A 266 -1.57 19.85 2.45
N ASN A 267 -1.40 20.54 3.56
CA ASN A 267 -0.17 21.30 3.81
C ASN A 267 1.06 20.39 3.68
N ALA A 268 2.13 20.90 3.07
CA ALA A 268 3.42 20.22 3.11
C ALA A 268 3.92 20.09 4.56
N VAL A 269 4.81 19.11 4.85
CA VAL A 269 5.24 18.82 6.22
C VAL A 269 5.90 20.03 6.90
N HIS A 270 6.67 20.81 6.15
CA HIS A 270 7.33 22.01 6.69
C HIS A 270 6.37 23.17 6.99
N ILE A 271 5.18 23.18 6.35
CA ILE A 271 4.10 24.14 6.63
C ILE A 271 3.26 23.67 7.81
N GLU A 272 2.92 22.37 7.87
CA GLU A 272 2.08 21.81 8.95
C GLU A 272 2.82 21.77 10.29
N TYR A 273 4.12 21.52 10.28
CA TYR A 273 4.93 21.42 11.50
C TYR A 273 5.93 22.57 11.62
N ASP A 274 7.04 22.53 10.96
CA ASP A 274 8.09 23.53 10.74
C ASP A 274 9.23 22.90 9.90
N VAL A 275 10.10 23.73 9.34
CA VAL A 275 11.23 23.27 8.52
C VAL A 275 12.19 22.33 9.28
N PRO A 276 12.62 22.62 10.53
CA PRO A 276 13.46 21.70 11.29
C PRO A 276 12.81 20.33 11.53
N THR A 277 11.52 20.29 11.83
CA THR A 277 10.78 19.03 12.02
C THR A 277 10.67 18.25 10.71
N ALA A 278 10.43 18.92 9.59
CA ALA A 278 10.34 18.27 8.27
C ALA A 278 11.70 17.68 7.86
N ILE A 279 12.81 18.37 8.07
CA ILE A 279 14.16 17.85 7.80
C ILE A 279 14.40 16.59 8.65
N ASN A 280 14.14 16.66 9.98
CA ASN A 280 14.30 15.52 10.86
C ASN A 280 13.39 14.34 10.48
N ALA A 281 12.16 14.60 10.01
CA ALA A 281 11.24 13.57 9.56
C ALA A 281 11.80 12.84 8.32
N GLY A 282 12.31 13.58 7.34
CA GLY A 282 12.94 13.00 6.17
C GLY A 282 14.17 12.15 6.52
N ASP A 283 15.08 12.67 7.35
CA ASP A 283 16.27 11.95 7.78
C ASP A 283 15.91 10.65 8.53
N ALA A 284 14.92 10.72 9.43
CA ALA A 284 14.44 9.55 10.16
C ALA A 284 13.79 8.51 9.22
N MET A 285 12.99 8.94 8.26
CA MET A 285 12.36 8.05 7.27
C MET A 285 13.41 7.30 6.45
N LEU A 286 14.49 7.97 6.04
CA LEU A 286 15.59 7.34 5.31
C LEU A 286 16.26 6.24 6.16
N ALA A 287 16.54 6.52 7.44
CA ALA A 287 17.12 5.55 8.35
C ALA A 287 16.19 4.36 8.60
N ILE A 288 14.90 4.62 8.88
CA ILE A 288 13.87 3.61 9.12
C ILE A 288 13.69 2.69 7.91
N ALA A 289 13.78 3.22 6.69
CA ALA A 289 13.70 2.39 5.49
C ALA A 289 14.81 1.33 5.42
N PHE A 290 16.04 1.69 5.79
CA PHE A 290 17.14 0.72 5.86
C PHE A 290 17.01 -0.23 7.06
N GLU A 291 16.54 0.25 8.22
CA GLU A 291 16.23 -0.62 9.36
C GLU A 291 15.20 -1.70 8.96
N ARG A 292 14.13 -1.32 8.26
CA ARG A 292 13.12 -2.25 7.77
C ARG A 292 13.72 -3.38 6.94
N LEU A 293 14.60 -3.05 5.99
CA LEU A 293 15.24 -4.05 5.13
C LEU A 293 16.15 -5.00 5.93
N VAL A 294 16.96 -4.45 6.83
CA VAL A 294 17.94 -5.23 7.60
C VAL A 294 17.28 -6.11 8.66
N MET A 295 16.17 -5.65 9.24
CA MET A 295 15.45 -6.35 10.30
C MET A 295 14.33 -7.25 9.79
N SER A 296 14.04 -7.26 8.48
CA SER A 296 13.01 -8.10 7.91
C SER A 296 13.32 -9.59 8.11
N ALA A 297 12.41 -10.30 8.78
CA ALA A 297 12.45 -11.75 8.90
C ALA A 297 12.10 -12.46 7.57
N ASN A 298 11.57 -11.72 6.61
CA ASN A 298 11.06 -12.21 5.34
C ASN A 298 12.07 -12.12 4.19
N ILE A 299 13.25 -11.54 4.43
CA ILE A 299 14.34 -11.40 3.46
C ILE A 299 15.50 -12.30 3.91
N GLU A 300 16.01 -13.12 2.98
CA GLU A 300 17.17 -13.95 3.30
C GLU A 300 18.40 -13.09 3.60
N LEU A 301 19.08 -13.39 4.70
CA LEU A 301 20.26 -12.64 5.17
C LEU A 301 21.34 -12.45 4.10
N ARG A 302 21.48 -13.41 3.19
CA ARG A 302 22.46 -13.34 2.08
C ARG A 302 22.12 -12.25 1.06
N ASP A 303 20.85 -11.88 0.91
CA ASP A 303 20.36 -10.92 -0.10
C ASP A 303 20.37 -9.49 0.43
N ILE A 304 20.29 -9.29 1.74
CA ILE A 304 20.28 -7.97 2.38
C ILE A 304 21.42 -7.05 1.90
N PRO A 305 22.71 -7.49 1.83
CA PRO A 305 23.78 -6.60 1.38
C PRO A 305 23.59 -6.09 -0.05
N SER A 306 23.09 -6.93 -0.96
CA SER A 306 22.80 -6.53 -2.34
C SER A 306 21.65 -5.53 -2.40
N LEU A 307 20.54 -5.81 -1.70
CA LEU A 307 19.38 -4.94 -1.63
C LEU A 307 19.73 -3.55 -1.07
N VAL A 308 20.43 -3.52 0.07
CA VAL A 308 20.87 -2.27 0.71
C VAL A 308 21.80 -1.47 -0.22
N ASN A 309 22.74 -2.13 -0.90
CA ASN A 309 23.64 -1.45 -1.83
C ASN A 309 22.90 -0.85 -3.02
N ARG A 310 21.94 -1.57 -3.61
CA ARG A 310 21.16 -1.09 -4.76
C ARG A 310 20.24 0.05 -4.38
N ILE A 311 19.57 -0.03 -3.23
CA ILE A 311 18.72 1.04 -2.70
C ILE A 311 19.56 2.28 -2.32
N ALA A 312 20.72 2.11 -1.70
CA ALA A 312 21.61 3.22 -1.40
C ALA A 312 22.13 3.92 -2.69
N TRP A 313 22.46 3.13 -3.72
CA TRP A 313 22.81 3.67 -5.03
C TRP A 313 21.64 4.48 -5.62
N MET A 314 20.41 3.96 -5.54
CA MET A 314 19.19 4.66 -5.98
C MET A 314 19.04 6.02 -5.27
N VAL A 315 19.16 6.04 -3.93
CA VAL A 315 19.04 7.28 -3.14
C VAL A 315 20.08 8.31 -3.60
N ARG A 316 21.33 7.90 -3.82
CA ARG A 316 22.37 8.77 -4.32
C ARG A 316 22.02 9.34 -5.71
N ARG A 317 21.55 8.49 -6.65
CA ARG A 317 21.14 8.91 -7.99
C ARG A 317 19.98 9.90 -7.96
N VAL A 318 18.99 9.68 -7.07
CA VAL A 318 17.87 10.62 -6.86
C VAL A 318 18.39 11.97 -6.37
N SER A 319 19.32 11.98 -5.42
CA SER A 319 19.92 13.23 -4.93
C SER A 319 20.72 13.96 -6.02
N GLU A 320 21.46 13.23 -6.87
CA GLU A 320 22.17 13.80 -8.03
C GLU A 320 21.19 14.42 -9.04
N GLY A 321 20.07 13.72 -9.33
CA GLY A 321 19.01 14.24 -10.22
C GLY A 321 18.32 15.49 -9.65
N GLN A 322 18.02 15.49 -8.35
CA GLN A 322 17.44 16.67 -7.68
C GLN A 322 18.41 17.87 -7.70
N GLN A 323 19.71 17.61 -7.53
CA GLN A 323 20.71 18.67 -7.62
C GLN A 323 20.76 19.29 -9.02
N LEU A 324 20.65 18.47 -10.08
CA LEU A 324 20.57 18.98 -11.46
C LEU A 324 19.30 19.81 -11.69
N ASP A 325 18.16 19.37 -11.16
CA ASP A 325 16.89 20.10 -11.26
C ASP A 325 17.01 21.52 -10.67
N ILE A 326 17.53 21.62 -9.45
CA ILE A 326 17.79 22.91 -8.79
C ILE A 326 18.77 23.79 -9.62
N GLU A 327 19.84 23.19 -10.17
CA GLU A 327 20.80 23.95 -10.98
C GLU A 327 20.17 24.47 -12.28
N PHE A 328 19.22 23.72 -12.85
CA PHE A 328 18.55 24.09 -14.10
C PHE A 328 17.62 25.30 -13.96
N GLU A 329 17.11 25.58 -12.77
CA GLU A 329 16.29 26.78 -12.50
C GLU A 329 17.06 28.08 -12.75
N THR A 330 18.37 28.07 -12.57
CA THR A 330 19.23 29.27 -12.73
C THR A 330 20.00 29.30 -14.05
N ARG A 331 19.85 28.27 -14.89
CA ARG A 331 20.57 28.15 -16.15
C ARG A 331 19.77 28.76 -17.30
N ASP A 332 20.45 29.57 -18.14
CA ASP A 332 19.86 30.18 -19.35
C ASP A 332 19.39 29.13 -20.37
N ARG A 333 20.06 27.98 -20.40
CA ARG A 333 19.76 26.88 -21.32
C ARG A 333 20.10 25.52 -20.72
N VAL A 334 19.20 24.59 -20.96
CA VAL A 334 19.36 23.17 -20.71
C VAL A 334 19.19 22.42 -22.02
N THR A 335 19.98 21.39 -22.27
CA THR A 335 19.83 20.53 -23.46
C THR A 335 18.86 19.40 -23.21
N GLU A 336 18.37 18.75 -24.28
CA GLU A 336 17.48 17.59 -24.14
C GLU A 336 18.19 16.43 -23.44
N GLU A 337 19.49 16.23 -23.68
CA GLU A 337 20.29 15.19 -23.02
C GLU A 337 20.44 15.46 -21.51
N GLU A 338 20.72 16.70 -21.11
CA GLU A 338 20.84 17.10 -19.70
C GLU A 338 19.51 16.94 -18.98
N TYR A 339 18.39 17.33 -19.63
CA TYR A 339 17.06 17.12 -19.08
C TYR A 339 16.76 15.63 -18.89
N LEU A 340 17.06 14.77 -19.87
CA LEU A 340 16.85 13.33 -19.76
C LEU A 340 17.71 12.72 -18.65
N GLU A 341 18.96 13.17 -18.48
CA GLU A 341 19.83 12.74 -17.38
C GLU A 341 19.25 13.14 -16.00
N MET A 342 18.70 14.35 -15.89
CA MET A 342 18.08 14.85 -14.67
C MET A 342 16.85 14.00 -14.30
N ILE A 343 15.89 13.78 -15.22
CA ILE A 343 14.70 12.99 -14.93
C ILE A 343 15.01 11.50 -14.73
N GLU A 344 16.06 10.98 -15.37
CA GLU A 344 16.56 9.64 -15.09
C GLU A 344 16.95 9.53 -13.62
N GLY A 345 17.79 10.43 -13.11
CA GLY A 345 18.23 10.44 -11.73
C GLY A 345 17.09 10.73 -10.76
N LYS A 346 16.36 11.84 -10.94
CA LYS A 346 15.32 12.32 -10.03
C LYS A 346 14.15 11.34 -9.92
N THR A 347 13.72 10.72 -11.03
CA THR A 347 12.47 9.95 -11.10
C THR A 347 12.64 8.51 -11.55
N ALA A 348 13.32 8.28 -12.70
CA ALA A 348 13.26 6.98 -13.38
C ALA A 348 14.03 5.89 -12.63
N VAL A 349 15.12 6.22 -11.97
CA VAL A 349 15.94 5.27 -11.21
C VAL A 349 15.17 4.56 -10.11
N MET A 350 14.15 5.18 -9.52
CA MET A 350 13.30 4.51 -8.53
C MET A 350 12.47 3.38 -9.16
N PHE A 351 11.91 3.60 -10.35
CA PHE A 351 11.18 2.55 -11.09
C PHE A 351 12.13 1.45 -11.55
N GLN A 352 13.34 1.81 -11.97
CA GLN A 352 14.41 0.87 -12.31
C GLN A 352 14.68 -0.09 -11.16
N ILE A 353 14.99 0.44 -9.97
CA ILE A 353 15.33 -0.37 -8.80
C ILE A 353 14.15 -1.18 -8.29
N CYS A 354 12.93 -0.63 -8.32
CA CYS A 354 11.73 -1.40 -8.00
C CYS A 354 11.60 -2.65 -8.87
N SER A 355 11.83 -2.52 -10.18
CA SER A 355 11.68 -3.62 -11.13
C SER A 355 12.84 -4.61 -11.02
N GLU A 356 14.06 -4.13 -10.88
CA GLU A 356 15.26 -4.95 -10.68
C GLU A 356 15.15 -5.81 -9.43
N LEU A 357 14.84 -5.19 -8.29
CA LEU A 357 14.74 -5.90 -7.01
C LEU A 357 13.55 -6.87 -6.97
N GLY A 358 12.43 -6.53 -7.63
CA GLY A 358 11.31 -7.43 -7.79
C GLY A 358 11.72 -8.71 -8.52
N ALA A 359 12.43 -8.60 -9.63
CA ALA A 359 12.93 -9.74 -10.40
C ALA A 359 14.01 -10.52 -9.63
N GLN A 360 14.96 -9.83 -8.98
CA GLN A 360 16.02 -10.46 -8.21
C GLN A 360 15.45 -11.33 -7.07
N VAL A 361 14.52 -10.79 -6.31
CA VAL A 361 13.94 -11.45 -5.13
C VAL A 361 12.97 -12.57 -5.55
N ALA A 362 12.36 -12.49 -6.72
CA ALA A 362 11.59 -13.58 -7.33
C ALA A 362 12.46 -14.76 -7.80
N GLY A 363 13.79 -14.65 -7.71
CA GLY A 363 14.72 -15.70 -8.14
C GLY A 363 14.90 -15.79 -9.65
N ALA A 364 14.64 -14.70 -10.39
CA ALA A 364 14.83 -14.67 -11.84
C ALA A 364 16.31 -14.76 -12.23
N ASP A 365 16.60 -15.26 -13.43
CA ASP A 365 17.94 -15.27 -14.01
C ASP A 365 18.44 -13.84 -14.28
N GLN A 366 19.77 -13.64 -14.32
CA GLN A 366 20.40 -12.33 -14.48
C GLN A 366 19.92 -11.58 -15.73
N ASP A 367 19.74 -12.27 -16.86
CA ASP A 367 19.23 -11.66 -18.10
C ASP A 367 17.81 -11.09 -17.92
N VAL A 368 16.97 -11.75 -17.14
CA VAL A 368 15.62 -11.28 -16.79
C VAL A 368 15.69 -10.09 -15.83
N ILE A 369 16.58 -10.14 -14.84
CA ILE A 369 16.81 -9.01 -13.91
C ILE A 369 17.25 -7.77 -14.68
N ASP A 370 18.22 -7.91 -15.59
CA ASP A 370 18.72 -6.81 -16.42
C ASP A 370 17.62 -6.25 -17.34
N CYS A 371 16.83 -7.12 -17.96
CA CYS A 371 15.69 -6.72 -18.78
C CYS A 371 14.63 -5.95 -17.97
N MET A 372 14.30 -6.40 -16.76
CA MET A 372 13.35 -5.72 -15.88
C MET A 372 13.90 -4.38 -15.37
N SER A 373 15.20 -4.31 -15.12
CA SER A 373 15.90 -3.06 -14.78
C SER A 373 15.76 -2.01 -15.90
N GLU A 374 16.06 -2.37 -17.14
CA GLU A 374 15.92 -1.49 -18.32
C GLU A 374 14.46 -1.10 -18.58
N TRP A 375 13.53 -2.06 -18.45
CA TRP A 375 12.10 -1.82 -18.56
C TRP A 375 11.62 -0.81 -17.49
N GLY A 376 12.04 -1.01 -16.24
CA GLY A 376 11.70 -0.10 -15.15
C GLY A 376 12.21 1.31 -15.37
N LEU A 377 13.45 1.46 -15.86
CA LEU A 377 14.04 2.75 -16.24
C LEU A 377 13.19 3.44 -17.31
N SER A 378 12.84 2.71 -18.38
CA SER A 378 12.02 3.22 -19.48
C SER A 378 10.64 3.66 -19.01
N VAL A 379 9.99 2.87 -18.13
CA VAL A 379 8.70 3.23 -17.51
C VAL A 379 8.82 4.51 -16.68
N GLY A 380 9.90 4.65 -15.91
CA GLY A 380 10.13 5.84 -15.10
C GLY A 380 10.36 7.11 -15.93
N LEU A 381 11.09 7.01 -17.03
CA LEU A 381 11.27 8.12 -17.99
C LEU A 381 9.93 8.51 -18.63
N CYS A 382 9.16 7.53 -19.12
CA CYS A 382 7.82 7.77 -19.67
C CYS A 382 6.89 8.40 -18.63
N PHE A 383 6.98 7.96 -17.37
CA PHE A 383 6.17 8.50 -16.30
C PHE A 383 6.42 10.00 -16.10
N GLN A 384 7.70 10.43 -16.04
CA GLN A 384 8.04 11.85 -15.87
C GLN A 384 7.67 12.68 -17.10
N LEU A 385 7.97 12.19 -18.30
CA LEU A 385 7.59 12.88 -19.55
C LEU A 385 6.07 13.08 -19.65
N MET A 386 5.29 12.10 -19.21
CA MET A 386 3.83 12.20 -19.17
C MET A 386 3.34 13.16 -18.09
N ASP A 387 4.00 13.21 -16.92
CA ASP A 387 3.65 14.16 -15.86
C ASP A 387 3.83 15.61 -16.33
N ASP A 388 4.97 15.91 -16.94
CA ASP A 388 5.27 17.23 -17.54
C ASP A 388 4.28 17.59 -18.66
N LEU A 389 3.92 16.62 -19.51
CA LEU A 389 2.94 16.82 -20.58
C LEU A 389 1.53 17.11 -20.03
N ILE A 390 1.13 16.40 -18.99
CA ILE A 390 -0.15 16.57 -18.32
C ILE A 390 -0.23 17.96 -17.67
N ASP A 391 0.85 18.47 -17.08
CA ASP A 391 0.89 19.82 -16.50
C ASP A 391 0.56 20.90 -17.55
N VAL A 392 0.99 20.72 -18.78
CA VAL A 392 0.73 21.66 -19.88
C VAL A 392 -0.64 21.48 -20.52
N LEU A 393 -1.13 20.22 -20.69
CA LEU A 393 -2.32 19.91 -21.49
C LEU A 393 -3.61 19.77 -20.70
N SER A 394 -3.56 19.49 -19.39
CA SER A 394 -4.76 19.23 -18.59
C SER A 394 -5.39 20.51 -18.10
N ASP A 395 -6.68 20.44 -17.78
CA ASP A 395 -7.37 21.53 -17.09
C ASP A 395 -7.12 21.48 -15.57
N SER A 396 -7.20 22.66 -14.92
CA SER A 396 -6.95 22.81 -13.48
C SER A 396 -7.91 22.01 -12.58
N LYS A 397 -9.07 21.58 -13.09
CA LYS A 397 -10.02 20.75 -12.34
C LYS A 397 -9.57 19.29 -12.28
N THR A 398 -8.95 18.81 -13.35
CA THR A 398 -8.43 17.43 -13.46
C THR A 398 -7.11 17.29 -12.70
N LEU A 399 -6.24 18.31 -12.74
CA LEU A 399 -4.93 18.30 -12.08
C LEU A 399 -5.01 18.55 -10.56
N GLY A 400 -6.02 19.27 -10.07
CA GLY A 400 -6.06 19.73 -8.68
C GLY A 400 -5.02 20.82 -8.34
N LYS A 401 -4.29 21.34 -9.35
CA LYS A 401 -3.35 22.48 -9.30
C LYS A 401 -3.53 23.36 -10.53
N PRO A 402 -3.02 24.60 -10.55
CA PRO A 402 -3.02 25.44 -11.76
C PRO A 402 -2.29 24.74 -12.90
N THR A 403 -2.84 24.80 -14.12
CA THR A 403 -2.20 24.32 -15.35
C THR A 403 -0.98 25.16 -15.71
N GLY A 404 0.08 24.54 -16.22
CA GLY A 404 1.32 25.23 -16.62
C GLY A 404 2.12 25.73 -15.42
N SER A 405 1.99 25.09 -14.27
CA SER A 405 2.75 25.46 -13.06
C SER A 405 4.24 25.37 -13.30
N ASP A 406 4.73 24.36 -14.03
CA ASP A 406 6.15 24.21 -14.35
C ASP A 406 6.67 25.36 -15.22
N VAL A 407 5.90 25.79 -16.21
CA VAL A 407 6.25 26.96 -17.04
C VAL A 407 6.26 28.25 -16.19
N ALA A 408 5.30 28.42 -15.31
CA ALA A 408 5.24 29.60 -14.43
C ALA A 408 6.41 29.64 -13.43
N GLN A 409 6.87 28.49 -12.94
CA GLN A 409 8.07 28.35 -12.10
C GLN A 409 9.40 28.48 -12.90
N GLY A 410 9.33 28.49 -14.23
CA GLY A 410 10.53 28.60 -15.07
C GLY A 410 11.22 27.27 -15.34
N LYS A 411 10.58 26.13 -15.04
CA LYS A 411 11.16 24.80 -15.27
C LYS A 411 11.34 24.54 -16.76
N GLN A 412 12.55 24.12 -17.12
CA GLN A 412 12.90 23.78 -18.51
C GLN A 412 12.57 22.31 -18.79
N THR A 413 11.28 21.99 -18.89
CA THR A 413 10.81 20.67 -19.32
C THR A 413 11.14 20.40 -20.78
N LEU A 414 11.05 19.15 -21.23
CA LEU A 414 11.37 18.78 -22.62
C LEU A 414 10.59 19.62 -23.65
N MET A 415 9.31 19.92 -23.39
CA MET A 415 8.48 20.76 -24.25
C MET A 415 9.00 22.21 -24.32
N VAL A 416 9.39 22.75 -23.17
CA VAL A 416 9.99 24.11 -23.09
C VAL A 416 11.33 24.15 -23.83
N ILE A 417 12.22 23.19 -23.56
CA ILE A 417 13.53 23.08 -24.25
C ILE A 417 13.33 23.00 -25.75
N HIS A 418 12.43 22.13 -26.23
CA HIS A 418 12.13 21.99 -27.64
C HIS A 418 11.61 23.30 -28.24
N ALA A 419 10.68 23.98 -27.57
CA ALA A 419 10.14 25.26 -28.06
C ALA A 419 11.19 26.38 -28.08
N LEU A 420 12.07 26.43 -27.09
CA LEU A 420 13.18 27.41 -27.05
C LEU A 420 14.24 27.17 -28.15
N ASN A 421 14.42 25.94 -28.61
CA ASN A 421 15.34 25.56 -29.67
C ASN A 421 14.78 25.84 -31.10
N GLN A 422 13.48 26.15 -31.23
CA GLN A 422 12.88 26.51 -32.52
C GLN A 422 13.39 27.89 -33.01
N PRO A 423 13.33 28.17 -34.33
CA PRO A 423 13.59 29.51 -34.87
C PRO A 423 12.70 30.57 -34.21
N GLU A 424 13.17 31.81 -34.23
CA GLU A 424 12.41 32.96 -33.73
C GLU A 424 10.99 32.98 -34.28
N SER A 425 10.02 33.04 -33.41
CA SER A 425 8.60 33.03 -33.74
C SER A 425 7.81 33.78 -32.66
N GLU A 426 6.59 34.19 -32.97
CA GLU A 426 5.67 34.78 -31.99
C GLU A 426 5.39 33.83 -30.83
N VAL A 427 5.27 32.52 -31.09
CA VAL A 427 5.03 31.48 -30.08
C VAL A 427 6.21 31.39 -29.10
N LYS A 428 7.44 31.37 -29.60
CA LYS A 428 8.66 31.36 -28.77
C LYS A 428 8.75 32.61 -27.90
N ASN A 429 8.46 33.79 -28.47
CA ASN A 429 8.50 35.05 -27.73
C ASN A 429 7.40 35.08 -26.65
N ASN A 430 6.22 34.54 -26.92
CA ASN A 430 5.16 34.42 -25.92
C ASN A 430 5.57 33.48 -24.79
N LEU A 431 6.20 32.33 -25.08
CA LEU A 431 6.72 31.43 -24.07
C LEU A 431 7.76 32.13 -23.18
N LEU A 432 8.74 32.84 -23.78
CA LEU A 432 9.75 33.59 -23.02
C LEU A 432 9.16 34.67 -22.10
N ASN A 433 8.00 35.22 -22.47
CA ASN A 433 7.32 36.24 -21.66
C ASN A 433 6.58 35.69 -20.46
N VAL A 434 6.33 34.37 -20.38
CA VAL A 434 5.59 33.73 -19.28
C VAL A 434 6.45 32.76 -18.46
N LEU A 435 7.59 32.32 -19.01
CA LEU A 435 8.51 31.42 -18.37
C LEU A 435 9.13 32.07 -17.11
N GLY A 436 8.90 31.48 -15.95
CA GLY A 436 9.42 31.97 -14.66
C GLY A 436 8.72 33.23 -14.15
N MET A 437 7.49 33.53 -14.60
CA MET A 437 6.70 34.71 -14.17
C MET A 437 5.63 34.35 -13.13
N GLY A 438 5.68 33.18 -12.53
CA GLY A 438 4.73 32.69 -11.52
C GLY A 438 4.87 33.26 -10.14
#